data_081eb914d60496996cac57cb067d729e
#
_entry.id   081eb914d60496996cac57cb067d729e
#
_cell.length_a   1.000
_cell.length_b   1.000
_cell.length_c   1.000
_cell.angle_alpha   90.00
_cell.angle_beta   90.00
_cell.angle_gamma   90.00
#
_symmetry.space_group_name_H-M   'P 1'
#
loop_
_entity.id
_entity.type
_entity.pdbx_description
1 polymer ?
#
loop_
_entity_poly.entity_id
_entity_poly.type
_entity_poly.pdbx_seq_one_letter_code
_entity_poly.pdbx_strand_id
1 'polypeptide(L)'
;MRMRFASLALSVAGLLISAPGLNAGHKLALKVTPAIGMAPAYVVATITVEHDADNRQLEVAAESPDFYRSSVITLDGDRAPRTNQFTWRDMPGGEYTVVAVLYGNDGQRAIAQRSVLITPSAGDR
;
A
#
# COMPACT_ATOMS: atom_id res chain seq x y z
N MET A 1 -9.65 1.53 -37.34
CA MET A 1 -9.71 1.49 -36.96
C MET A 1 -9.50 1.43 -35.99
N ARG A 2 -9.58 1.37 -36.02
CA ARG A 2 -9.64 1.35 -35.35
C ARG A 2 -9.46 1.05 -34.28
N MET A 3 -9.61 0.99 -34.14
CA MET A 3 -9.75 0.79 -33.25
C MET A 3 -9.24 0.40 -32.37
N ARG A 4 -9.16 0.42 -32.51
CA ARG A 4 -8.93 0.11 -31.83
C ARG A 4 -8.44 0.02 -30.77
N PHE A 5 -8.64 0.17 -30.77
CA PHE A 5 -8.47 0.06 -29.72
C PHE A 5 -8.30 -0.20 -28.73
N ALA A 6 -8.51 -0.23 -28.75
CA ALA A 6 -8.73 -0.41 -27.85
C ALA A 6 -8.64 -0.94 -27.04
N SER A 7 -8.74 -1.19 -27.31
CA SER A 7 -8.93 -1.76 -26.49
C SER A 7 -8.28 -2.09 -25.67
N LEU A 8 -8.08 -1.89 -25.69
CA LEU A 8 -7.89 -2.23 -24.82
C LEU A 8 -7.58 -2.25 -23.85
N ALA A 9 -7.48 -2.12 -23.85
CA ALA A 9 -7.47 -2.14 -22.95
C ALA A 9 -7.46 -2.24 -22.13
N LEU A 10 -7.83 -2.31 -22.14
CA LEU A 10 -8.14 -2.43 -21.21
C LEU A 10 -7.96 -2.94 -20.48
N SER A 11 -8.17 -3.05 -20.89
CA SER A 11 -8.22 -3.75 -20.22
C SER A 11 -7.32 -3.98 -19.39
N VAL A 12 -7.04 -3.86 -19.54
CA VAL A 12 -6.29 -4.09 -18.72
C VAL A 12 -6.35 -3.86 -17.58
N ALA A 13 -6.79 -3.31 -17.73
CA ALA A 13 -6.99 -2.95 -16.58
C ALA A 13 -7.38 -3.86 -15.67
N GLY A 14 -8.23 -3.97 -15.90
CA GLY A 14 -8.68 -4.67 -14.96
C GLY A 14 -7.87 -5.60 -14.44
N LEU A 15 -7.47 -5.96 -14.87
CA LEU A 15 -6.90 -6.82 -14.41
C LEU A 15 -6.02 -6.67 -13.50
N LEU A 16 -5.68 -6.02 -13.62
CA LEU A 16 -4.74 -5.94 -12.82
C LEU A 16 -5.05 -5.76 -11.52
N ILE A 17 -6.02 -5.35 -11.34
CA ILE A 17 -6.27 -4.95 -10.14
C ILE A 17 -6.38 -5.95 -9.11
N SER A 18 -7.17 -6.83 -9.25
CA SER A 18 -7.36 -7.80 -8.25
C SER A 18 -6.27 -8.79 -8.24
N ALA A 19 -5.79 -9.07 -9.36
CA ALA A 19 -4.81 -10.08 -9.43
C ALA A 19 -3.60 -9.79 -8.61
N PRO A 20 -3.16 -8.59 -8.55
CA PRO A 20 -2.00 -8.30 -7.77
C PRO A 20 -2.15 -8.69 -6.33
N GLY A 21 -3.31 -8.59 -5.83
CA GLY A 21 -3.52 -8.92 -4.48
C GLY A 21 -3.21 -10.34 -4.15
N LEU A 22 -3.43 -11.20 -5.08
CA LEU A 22 -3.16 -12.58 -4.84
C LEU A 22 -1.69 -12.86 -4.75
N ASN A 23 -0.94 -12.24 -5.58
CA ASN A 23 0.47 -12.45 -5.56
C ASN A 23 1.09 -11.88 -4.32
N ALA A 24 0.59 -10.77 -3.88
CA ALA A 24 1.12 -10.15 -2.71
C ALA A 24 0.98 -11.05 -1.51
N GLY A 25 -0.05 -11.88 -1.46
CA GLY A 25 -0.26 -12.73 -0.34
C GLY A 25 0.87 -13.68 -0.05
N HIS A 26 1.70 -13.98 -1.01
CA HIS A 26 2.79 -14.90 -0.82
C HIS A 26 4.06 -14.25 -0.27
N LYS A 27 4.28 -13.00 -0.59
CA LYS A 27 5.52 -12.36 -0.19
C LYS A 27 5.31 -11.17 0.71
N LEU A 28 4.15 -10.59 0.64
CA LEU A 28 3.85 -9.33 1.29
C LEU A 28 2.40 -9.29 1.70
N ALA A 29 2.14 -9.02 2.96
CA ALA A 29 0.78 -8.83 3.45
C ALA A 29 0.68 -7.48 4.12
N LEU A 30 -0.39 -6.77 3.85
CA LEU A 30 -0.61 -5.43 4.40
C LEU A 30 -1.92 -5.40 5.16
N LYS A 31 -1.85 -4.89 6.38
CA LYS A 31 -3.03 -4.69 7.22
C LYS A 31 -3.00 -3.25 7.69
N VAL A 32 -4.11 -2.56 7.60
CA VAL A 32 -4.19 -1.16 8.04
C VAL A 32 -5.32 -1.02 9.02
N THR A 33 -5.05 -0.36 10.13
CA THR A 33 -5.99 -0.19 11.22
C THR A 33 -6.03 1.26 11.65
N PRO A 34 -7.19 1.87 11.72
CA PRO A 34 -8.49 1.35 11.35
C PRO A 34 -8.71 1.45 9.84
N ALA A 35 -9.59 0.63 9.31
CA ALA A 35 -9.98 0.76 7.91
C ALA A 35 -10.93 1.94 7.72
N ILE A 36 -11.68 2.25 8.76
CA ILE A 36 -12.57 3.41 8.79
C ILE A 36 -12.35 4.11 10.11
N GLY A 37 -12.01 5.38 10.06
CA GLY A 37 -11.76 6.15 11.28
C GLY A 37 -12.28 7.55 11.16
N MET A 38 -12.05 8.35 12.20
CA MET A 38 -12.48 9.75 12.24
C MET A 38 -11.27 10.64 12.42
N ALA A 39 -11.22 11.73 11.70
CA ALA A 39 -10.12 12.67 11.77
C ALA A 39 -10.11 13.44 13.08
N PRO A 40 -8.95 13.80 13.60
CA PRO A 40 -7.63 13.43 13.10
C PRO A 40 -7.33 11.99 13.48
N ALA A 41 -6.94 11.19 12.52
CA ALA A 41 -6.83 9.76 12.73
C ALA A 41 -5.40 9.30 12.96
N TYR A 42 -5.30 8.25 13.76
CA TYR A 42 -4.03 7.59 14.05
C TYR A 42 -4.11 6.24 13.31
N VAL A 43 -3.32 6.08 12.28
CA VAL A 43 -3.44 4.92 11.41
C VAL A 43 -2.14 4.11 11.46
N VAL A 44 -2.27 2.82 11.60
CA VAL A 44 -1.14 1.92 11.67
C VAL A 44 -1.19 0.94 10.51
N ALA A 45 -0.12 0.89 9.74
CA ALA A 45 0.04 -0.10 8.69
C ALA A 45 1.01 -1.16 9.19
N THR A 46 0.56 -2.40 9.18
CA THR A 46 1.38 -3.53 9.57
C THR A 46 1.68 -4.34 8.33
N ILE A 47 2.95 -4.49 8.02
CA ILE A 47 3.37 -5.17 6.82
C ILE A 47 4.16 -6.42 7.21
N THR A 48 3.69 -7.57 6.74
CA THR A 48 4.39 -8.82 6.96
C THR A 48 5.10 -9.21 5.68
N VAL A 49 6.39 -9.45 5.78
CA VAL A 49 7.24 -9.77 4.64
C VAL A 49 7.76 -11.18 4.82
N GLU A 50 7.62 -11.99 3.77
CA GLU A 50 8.18 -13.33 3.79
C GLU A 50 9.71 -13.22 3.74
N HIS A 51 10.40 -13.99 4.57
CA HIS A 51 11.86 -13.95 4.61
C HIS A 51 12.44 -14.36 3.26
N ASP A 52 13.42 -13.62 2.80
CA ASP A 52 14.06 -13.90 1.54
C ASP A 52 15.36 -13.11 1.49
N ALA A 53 16.42 -13.78 1.07
CA ALA A 53 17.73 -13.14 1.01
C ALA A 53 17.76 -11.97 0.03
N ASP A 54 16.83 -11.94 -0.91
CA ASP A 54 16.79 -10.87 -1.91
C ASP A 54 15.97 -9.65 -1.47
N ASN A 55 15.41 -9.65 -0.27
CA ASN A 55 14.66 -8.48 0.18
C ASN A 55 15.60 -7.34 0.50
N ARG A 56 15.37 -6.18 -0.13
CA ARG A 56 16.27 -5.04 0.03
C ARG A 56 15.60 -3.79 0.57
N GLN A 57 14.33 -3.59 0.26
CA GLN A 57 13.68 -2.34 0.62
C GLN A 57 12.18 -2.52 0.69
N LEU A 58 11.58 -1.84 1.64
CA LEU A 58 10.14 -1.82 1.79
C LEU A 58 9.70 -0.37 1.81
N GLU A 59 8.77 -0.03 0.94
CA GLU A 59 8.22 1.30 0.87
C GLU A 59 6.74 1.23 1.19
N VAL A 60 6.25 2.17 2.01
CA VAL A 60 4.82 2.24 2.27
C VAL A 60 4.39 3.68 2.11
N ALA A 61 3.25 3.88 1.47
CA ALA A 61 2.74 5.22 1.22
C ALA A 61 1.25 5.26 1.51
N ALA A 62 0.80 6.39 2.02
CA ALA A 62 -0.62 6.68 2.19
C ALA A 62 -0.93 7.87 1.32
N GLU A 63 -1.91 7.76 0.44
CA GLU A 63 -2.20 8.85 -0.49
C GLU A 63 -3.68 9.06 -0.71
N SER A 64 -4.02 10.30 -0.91
CA SER A 64 -5.35 10.74 -1.30
C SER A 64 -5.14 11.96 -2.18
N PRO A 65 -6.18 12.54 -2.77
CA PRO A 65 -5.99 13.71 -3.62
C PRO A 65 -5.24 14.86 -2.95
N ASP A 66 -5.41 15.02 -1.65
CA ASP A 66 -4.82 16.16 -0.94
C ASP A 66 -3.74 15.77 0.06
N PHE A 67 -3.30 14.52 0.05
CA PHE A 67 -2.39 14.07 1.09
C PHE A 67 -1.49 12.98 0.54
N TYR A 68 -0.21 13.08 0.85
CA TYR A 68 0.71 12.03 0.49
C TYR A 68 1.84 11.96 1.52
N ARG A 69 2.07 10.76 2.05
CA ARG A 69 3.22 10.50 2.91
C ARG A 69 3.74 9.12 2.59
N SER A 70 5.06 9.00 2.57
CA SER A 70 5.67 7.71 2.33
C SER A 70 6.84 7.51 3.27
N SER A 71 7.18 6.27 3.50
CA SER A 71 8.33 5.88 4.29
C SER A 71 9.03 4.73 3.61
N VAL A 72 10.34 4.68 3.73
CA VAL A 72 11.15 3.64 3.12
C VAL A 72 12.08 3.09 4.18
N ILE A 73 12.17 1.77 4.27
CA ILE A 73 13.16 1.16 5.14
C ILE A 73 13.98 0.17 4.33
N THR A 74 15.24 0.06 4.71
CA THR A 74 16.15 -0.89 4.10
C THR A 74 15.98 -2.23 4.80
N LEU A 75 15.91 -3.29 4.03
CA LEU A 75 15.81 -4.63 4.55
C LEU A 75 17.12 -5.37 4.37
N ASP A 76 17.49 -6.14 5.37
CA ASP A 76 18.73 -6.90 5.33
C ASP A 76 18.42 -8.35 4.99
N GLY A 77 17.87 -8.54 3.80
CA GLY A 77 17.58 -9.86 3.29
C GLY A 77 16.73 -10.69 4.25
N ASP A 78 17.14 -11.93 4.46
CA ASP A 78 16.39 -12.82 5.32
C ASP A 78 16.62 -12.57 6.80
N ARG A 79 17.46 -11.59 7.15
CA ARG A 79 17.63 -11.19 8.53
C ARG A 79 16.64 -10.11 8.95
N ALA A 80 15.97 -9.48 7.99
CA ALA A 80 15.05 -8.42 8.30
C ALA A 80 13.86 -8.96 9.09
N PRO A 81 13.27 -8.14 9.96
CA PRO A 81 12.08 -8.57 10.69
C PRO A 81 10.96 -8.90 9.72
N ARG A 82 10.17 -9.90 10.06
CA ARG A 82 9.04 -10.26 9.20
C ARG A 82 7.91 -9.24 9.29
N THR A 83 7.78 -8.60 10.44
CA THR A 83 6.69 -7.65 10.64
C THR A 83 7.25 -6.26 10.84
N ASN A 84 6.72 -5.32 10.08
CA ASN A 84 7.14 -3.93 10.13
C ASN A 84 5.91 -3.07 10.28
N GLN A 85 5.97 -2.06 11.15
CA GLN A 85 4.85 -1.18 11.36
C GLN A 85 5.21 0.25 11.02
N PHE A 86 4.25 0.94 10.39
CA PHE A 86 4.37 2.35 10.09
C PHE A 86 3.15 3.03 10.66
N THR A 87 3.35 4.18 11.26
CA THR A 87 2.27 4.90 11.90
C THR A 87 2.16 6.30 11.34
N TRP A 88 0.95 6.69 11.01
CA TRP A 88 0.67 8.06 10.59
C TRP A 88 -0.24 8.68 11.63
N ARG A 89 0.12 9.87 12.09
CA ARG A 89 -0.68 10.59 13.08
C ARG A 89 -1.39 11.74 12.43
N ASP A 90 -2.48 12.12 13.03
CA ASP A 90 -3.21 13.32 12.62
C ASP A 90 -3.60 13.32 11.16
N MET A 91 -4.02 12.17 10.66
CA MET A 91 -4.46 12.10 9.27
C MET A 91 -5.80 12.80 9.11
N PRO A 92 -5.88 13.72 8.16
CA PRO A 92 -7.14 14.44 7.92
C PRO A 92 -8.16 13.54 7.24
N GLY A 93 -9.39 14.00 7.18
CA GLY A 93 -10.45 13.26 6.50
C GLY A 93 -10.12 13.07 5.03
N GLY A 94 -10.52 11.92 4.50
CA GLY A 94 -10.30 11.62 3.10
C GLY A 94 -10.37 10.13 2.84
N GLU A 95 -10.38 9.80 1.55
CA GLU A 95 -10.30 8.42 1.12
C GLU A 95 -8.87 8.16 0.71
N TYR A 96 -8.23 7.23 1.41
CA TYR A 96 -6.81 6.97 1.20
C TYR A 96 -6.58 5.60 0.61
N THR A 97 -5.52 5.49 -0.17
CA THR A 97 -4.99 4.20 -0.58
C THR A 97 -3.65 4.05 0.12
N VAL A 98 -3.49 2.96 0.84
CA VAL A 98 -2.21 2.63 1.45
C VAL A 98 -1.58 1.55 0.60
N VAL A 99 -0.35 1.79 0.17
CA VAL A 99 0.36 0.89 -0.74
C VAL A 99 1.68 0.49 -0.10
N ALA A 100 1.97 -0.79 -0.09
CA ALA A 100 3.27 -1.28 0.35
C ALA A 100 3.94 -1.97 -0.82
N VAL A 101 5.21 -1.66 -1.05
CA VAL A 101 5.97 -2.24 -2.15
C VAL A 101 7.25 -2.85 -1.61
N LEU A 102 7.49 -4.09 -1.97
CA LEU A 102 8.70 -4.79 -1.60
C LEU A 102 9.64 -4.82 -2.79
N TYR A 103 10.88 -4.40 -2.58
CA TYR A 103 11.89 -4.39 -3.63
C TYR A 103 13.02 -5.34 -3.29
N GLY A 104 13.56 -5.95 -4.33
CA GLY A 104 14.75 -6.76 -4.24
C GLY A 104 15.85 -6.17 -5.10
N ASN A 105 16.88 -6.95 -5.38
CA ASN A 105 17.99 -6.47 -6.19
C ASN A 105 17.58 -6.13 -7.62
N ASP A 106 16.57 -6.81 -8.13
CA ASP A 106 16.14 -6.60 -9.51
C ASP A 106 14.88 -5.75 -9.63
N GLY A 107 14.51 -5.07 -8.59
CA GLY A 107 13.35 -4.19 -8.63
C GLY A 107 12.20 -4.70 -7.80
N GLN A 108 10.99 -4.32 -8.16
CA GLN A 108 9.81 -4.63 -7.38
C GLN A 108 9.55 -6.13 -7.35
N ARG A 109 9.30 -6.65 -6.16
CA ARG A 109 9.01 -8.06 -5.95
C ARG A 109 7.55 -8.30 -5.63
N ALA A 110 6.93 -7.38 -4.89
CA ALA A 110 5.54 -7.56 -4.48
C ALA A 110 4.94 -6.21 -4.15
N ILE A 111 3.62 -6.14 -4.22
CA ILE A 111 2.88 -4.93 -3.90
C ILE A 111 1.58 -5.33 -3.24
N ALA A 112 1.14 -4.56 -2.25
CA ALA A 112 -0.13 -4.77 -1.59
C ALA A 112 -0.78 -3.43 -1.36
N GLN A 113 -2.11 -3.38 -1.42
CA GLN A 113 -2.85 -2.14 -1.25
C GLN A 113 -4.04 -2.36 -0.33
N ARG A 114 -4.41 -1.30 0.39
CA ARG A 114 -5.61 -1.29 1.21
C ARG A 114 -6.24 0.10 1.15
N SER A 115 -7.56 0.13 1.22
CA SER A 115 -8.29 1.38 1.25
C SER A 115 -8.58 1.75 2.70
N VAL A 116 -8.50 3.03 2.99
CA VAL A 116 -8.80 3.55 4.33
C VAL A 116 -9.68 4.78 4.17
N LEU A 117 -10.76 4.82 4.92
CA LEU A 117 -11.65 5.97 4.91
C LEU A 117 -11.55 6.68 6.25
N ILE A 118 -11.16 7.94 6.22
CA ILE A 118 -11.12 8.77 7.42
C ILE A 118 -12.22 9.81 7.25
N THR A 119 -13.22 9.76 8.12
CA THR A 119 -14.28 10.73 8.02
C THR A 119 -13.85 12.02 8.70
N PRO A 120 -14.35 13.18 8.25
CA PRO A 120 -14.00 14.44 8.88
C PRO A 120 -14.51 14.46 10.32
N SER A 121 -13.81 15.18 11.18
CA SER A 121 -14.29 15.31 12.53
C SER A 121 -15.54 16.19 12.55
N ALA A 122 -16.27 16.15 13.65
CA ALA A 122 -17.49 16.93 13.75
C ALA A 122 -17.25 18.42 13.57
N GLY A 123 -16.06 18.88 13.85
CA GLY A 123 -15.75 20.29 13.72
C GLY A 123 -15.25 20.70 12.33
N ASP A 124 -15.03 19.76 11.46
CA ASP A 124 -14.53 20.05 10.12
C ASP A 124 -15.65 20.47 9.22
N ARG A 125 -15.60 21.64 8.72
CA ARG A 125 -16.64 22.15 7.86
C ARG A 125 -16.08 22.91 6.74
#